data_1b1c3ec66eab6a3d4443e780191f7ce4
#
_entry.id   1b1c3ec66eab6a3d4443e780191f7ce4
#
_cell.length_a   1.000
_cell.length_b   1.000
_cell.length_c   1.000
_cell.angle_alpha   90.00
_cell.angle_beta   90.00
_cell.angle_gamma   90.00
#
_symmetry.space_group_name_H-M   'P 1'
#
loop_
_entity.id
_entity.type
_entity.pdbx_description
1 polymer ?
#
loop_
_entity_poly.entity_id
_entity_poly.type
_entity_poly.pdbx_seq_one_letter_code
_entity_poly.pdbx_strand_id
1 'polypeptide(L)'
;MLAARCFLSPSTLSRIETGHRRIALDQLVPIARALGTTLDQLVESVEDEDVVIRPQPEHTRGLTIWLLSRERALHGATVAKMRITPDRPAGPEHVSVHPGHEWFTVLSGTARLQLGERTILVEAGAAAEFSTMVPHSIGAHDGPVEILTIFDHDGERAHLHAEHNE
;
A
#
# COMPACT_ATOMS: atom_id res chain seq x y z
N MET A 1 17.91 19.85 -15.11
CA MET A 1 19.10 19.01 -14.89
C MET A 1 19.23 18.69 -13.40
N LEU A 2 19.53 17.44 -13.03
CA LEU A 2 19.61 16.96 -11.63
C LEU A 2 20.65 17.76 -10.81
N ALA A 3 21.84 17.98 -11.35
CA ALA A 3 22.91 18.71 -10.67
C ALA A 3 22.48 20.09 -10.12
N ALA A 4 21.73 20.85 -10.90
CA ALA A 4 21.24 22.17 -10.47
C ALA A 4 20.21 22.05 -9.31
N ARG A 5 19.39 21.01 -9.32
CA ARG A 5 18.40 20.74 -8.26
C ARG A 5 19.06 20.29 -6.95
N CYS A 6 20.26 19.70 -7.03
CA CYS A 6 21.06 19.26 -5.89
C CYS A 6 22.09 20.28 -5.43
N PHE A 7 22.16 21.46 -6.07
CA PHE A 7 23.20 22.49 -5.84
C PHE A 7 24.62 21.94 -6.07
N LEU A 8 24.78 21.01 -7.01
CA LEU A 8 26.08 20.43 -7.38
C LEU A 8 26.48 20.86 -8.79
N SER A 9 27.80 20.87 -9.04
CA SER A 9 28.29 21.03 -10.41
C SER A 9 28.03 19.72 -11.20
N PRO A 10 27.80 19.80 -12.53
CA PRO A 10 27.64 18.60 -13.34
C PRO A 10 28.81 17.61 -13.23
N SER A 11 30.04 18.14 -13.12
CA SER A 11 31.25 17.33 -12.95
C SER A 11 31.30 16.62 -11.59
N THR A 12 30.81 17.29 -10.52
CA THR A 12 30.70 16.66 -9.20
C THR A 12 29.70 15.52 -9.24
N LEU A 13 28.50 15.74 -9.80
CA LEU A 13 27.48 14.71 -9.92
C LEU A 13 27.98 13.51 -10.71
N SER A 14 28.58 13.73 -11.90
CA SER A 14 29.15 12.66 -12.72
C SER A 14 30.20 11.83 -11.99
N ARG A 15 31.06 12.46 -11.18
CA ARG A 15 32.06 11.73 -10.36
C ARG A 15 31.43 10.92 -9.24
N ILE A 16 30.31 11.36 -8.69
CA ILE A 16 29.51 10.59 -7.73
C ILE A 16 28.91 9.37 -8.43
N GLU A 17 28.22 9.57 -9.56
CA GLU A 17 27.55 8.53 -10.33
C GLU A 17 28.53 7.43 -10.82
N THR A 18 29.77 7.80 -11.11
CA THR A 18 30.83 6.87 -11.54
C THR A 18 31.65 6.29 -10.38
N GLY A 19 31.29 6.58 -9.13
CA GLY A 19 32.00 6.06 -7.94
C GLY A 19 33.35 6.71 -7.67
N HIS A 20 33.75 7.72 -8.45
CA HIS A 20 35.02 8.44 -8.28
C HIS A 20 34.98 9.51 -7.17
N ARG A 21 33.83 9.73 -6.57
CA ARG A 21 33.65 10.64 -5.43
C ARG A 21 32.59 10.11 -4.49
N ARG A 22 32.89 10.13 -3.19
CA ARG A 22 31.90 9.81 -2.16
C ARG A 22 30.91 10.97 -2.01
N ILE A 23 29.65 10.64 -1.71
CA ILE A 23 28.63 11.62 -1.36
C ILE A 23 28.89 12.08 0.08
N ALA A 24 28.91 13.37 0.30
CA ALA A 24 28.95 13.92 1.65
C ALA A 24 27.55 13.91 2.27
N LEU A 25 27.45 13.82 3.58
CA LEU A 25 26.17 13.68 4.30
C LEU A 25 25.22 14.87 4.02
N ASP A 26 25.75 16.08 3.90
CA ASP A 26 25.02 17.30 3.57
C ASP A 26 24.48 17.32 2.13
N GLN A 27 25.01 16.47 1.26
CA GLN A 27 24.57 16.34 -0.13
C GLN A 27 23.42 15.30 -0.29
N LEU A 28 23.27 14.37 0.64
CA LEU A 28 22.26 13.30 0.56
C LEU A 28 20.84 13.84 0.53
N VAL A 29 20.51 14.79 1.40
CA VAL A 29 19.15 15.38 1.47
C VAL A 29 18.76 16.11 0.17
N PRO A 30 19.60 17.03 -0.38
CA PRO A 30 19.32 17.64 -1.67
C PRO A 30 19.18 16.64 -2.82
N ILE A 31 19.99 15.57 -2.83
CA ILE A 31 19.94 14.52 -3.86
C ILE A 31 18.61 13.74 -3.75
N ALA A 32 18.26 13.27 -2.56
CA ALA A 32 16.99 12.55 -2.33
C ALA A 32 15.78 13.38 -2.77
N ARG A 33 15.72 14.65 -2.36
CA ARG A 33 14.64 15.57 -2.77
C ARG A 33 14.60 15.78 -4.28
N ALA A 34 15.75 15.93 -4.92
CA ALA A 34 15.82 16.15 -6.36
C ALA A 34 15.41 14.89 -7.16
N LEU A 35 15.62 13.71 -6.61
CA LEU A 35 15.19 12.44 -7.19
C LEU A 35 13.73 12.08 -6.83
N GLY A 36 13.12 12.78 -5.87
CA GLY A 36 11.75 12.47 -5.40
C GLY A 36 11.71 11.20 -4.53
N THR A 37 12.81 10.88 -3.83
CA THR A 37 12.95 9.70 -2.99
C THR A 37 13.26 10.09 -1.54
N THR A 38 13.26 9.12 -0.62
CA THR A 38 13.69 9.32 0.78
C THR A 38 15.17 9.02 0.95
N LEU A 39 15.76 9.47 2.08
CA LEU A 39 17.14 9.12 2.41
C LEU A 39 17.33 7.61 2.56
N ASP A 40 16.39 6.95 3.20
CA ASP A 40 16.43 5.50 3.41
C ASP A 40 16.50 4.77 2.07
N GLN A 41 15.60 5.12 1.12
CA GLN A 41 15.61 4.56 -0.24
C GLN A 41 16.88 4.89 -1.05
N LEU A 42 17.50 6.06 -0.79
CA LEU A 42 18.71 6.45 -1.50
C LEU A 42 19.95 5.66 -1.02
N VAL A 43 19.99 5.25 0.24
CA VAL A 43 21.12 4.53 0.84
C VAL A 43 20.90 3.02 0.96
N GLU A 44 19.68 2.57 0.71
CA GLU A 44 19.34 1.15 0.67
C GLU A 44 20.17 0.46 -0.42
N SER A 45 20.94 -0.54 -0.01
CA SER A 45 21.72 -1.31 -0.98
C SER A 45 20.78 -2.15 -1.83
N VAL A 46 20.94 -2.09 -3.14
CA VAL A 46 20.29 -3.00 -4.09
C VAL A 46 21.05 -4.35 -4.07
N GLU A 47 21.29 -4.90 -2.86
CA GLU A 47 21.90 -6.20 -2.74
C GLU A 47 20.81 -7.28 -2.81
N ASP A 48 20.89 -8.15 -3.80
CA ASP A 48 20.27 -9.49 -3.97
C ASP A 48 19.06 -9.82 -3.06
N GLU A 49 18.11 -8.88 -2.94
CA GLU A 49 16.85 -9.21 -2.33
C GLU A 49 16.11 -10.21 -3.23
N ASP A 50 15.73 -11.35 -2.65
CA ASP A 50 14.84 -12.28 -3.34
C ASP A 50 13.63 -11.50 -3.90
N VAL A 51 13.55 -11.39 -5.20
CA VAL A 51 12.48 -10.65 -5.90
C VAL A 51 11.10 -11.26 -5.64
N VAL A 52 11.08 -12.51 -5.17
CA VAL A 52 9.84 -13.22 -4.83
C VAL A 52 9.42 -12.90 -3.40
N ILE A 53 8.21 -12.36 -3.25
CA ILE A 53 7.60 -12.16 -1.95
C ILE A 53 6.83 -13.43 -1.57
N ARG A 54 7.13 -14.00 -0.40
CA ARG A 54 6.45 -15.17 0.17
C ARG A 54 5.75 -14.75 1.45
N PRO A 55 4.55 -14.14 1.36
CA PRO A 55 3.88 -13.57 2.51
C PRO A 55 3.44 -14.65 3.49
N GLN A 56 3.60 -14.38 4.78
CA GLN A 56 2.93 -15.15 5.83
C GLN A 56 1.52 -14.60 6.00
N PRO A 57 0.50 -15.48 6.12
CA PRO A 57 -0.86 -15.03 6.35
C PRO A 57 -1.04 -14.50 7.77
N GLU A 58 -1.72 -13.37 7.89
CA GLU A 58 -2.25 -12.87 9.15
C GLU A 58 -3.74 -13.19 9.22
N HIS A 59 -4.19 -13.66 10.39
CA HIS A 59 -5.56 -14.11 10.59
C HIS A 59 -6.23 -13.29 11.68
N THR A 60 -7.40 -12.75 11.35
CA THR A 60 -8.33 -12.17 12.30
C THR A 60 -9.72 -12.77 12.06
N ARG A 61 -10.73 -12.40 12.85
CA ARG A 61 -12.07 -12.96 12.71
C ARG A 61 -12.63 -12.75 11.30
N GLY A 62 -12.77 -13.84 10.56
CA GLY A 62 -13.36 -13.83 9.21
C GLY A 62 -12.49 -13.14 8.14
N LEU A 63 -11.23 -12.85 8.43
CA LEU A 63 -10.29 -12.22 7.50
C LEU A 63 -8.93 -12.91 7.55
N THR A 64 -8.39 -13.21 6.39
CA THR A 64 -6.99 -13.62 6.21
C THR A 64 -6.33 -12.67 5.24
N ILE A 65 -5.17 -12.13 5.60
CA ILE A 65 -4.42 -11.13 4.84
C ILE A 65 -3.05 -11.69 4.48
N TRP A 66 -2.61 -11.45 3.25
CA TRP A 66 -1.25 -11.68 2.76
C TRP A 66 -0.71 -10.38 2.20
N LEU A 67 0.33 -9.81 2.82
CA LEU A 67 1.01 -8.62 2.30
C LEU A 67 1.86 -9.01 1.09
N LEU A 68 1.57 -8.45 -0.07
CA LEU A 68 2.21 -8.74 -1.36
C LEU A 68 3.21 -7.66 -1.77
N SER A 69 3.36 -6.61 -0.99
CA SER A 69 4.39 -5.58 -1.16
C SER A 69 5.27 -5.53 0.08
N ARG A 70 6.54 -5.15 -0.11
CA ARG A 70 7.42 -4.80 1.01
C ARG A 70 7.07 -3.41 1.51
N GLU A 71 7.37 -3.14 2.78
CA GLU A 71 7.24 -1.79 3.33
C GLU A 71 7.92 -0.77 2.41
N ARG A 72 7.19 0.29 2.07
CA ARG A 72 7.66 1.44 1.28
C ARG A 72 8.04 1.15 -0.19
N ALA A 73 7.85 -0.07 -0.70
CA ALA A 73 8.32 -0.44 -2.04
C ALA A 73 7.55 0.25 -3.19
N LEU A 74 6.28 0.61 -3.00
CA LEU A 74 5.40 1.16 -4.03
C LEU A 74 5.01 2.63 -3.75
N HIS A 75 6.00 3.49 -3.45
CA HIS A 75 5.74 4.91 -3.17
C HIS A 75 4.75 5.14 -2.02
N GLY A 76 4.75 4.25 -1.02
CA GLY A 76 3.85 4.30 0.12
C GLY A 76 2.50 3.61 -0.08
N ALA A 77 2.31 2.89 -1.19
CA ALA A 77 1.15 2.03 -1.38
C ALA A 77 1.45 0.61 -0.88
N THR A 78 0.47 0.01 -0.21
CA THR A 78 0.50 -1.38 0.23
C THR A 78 -0.40 -2.22 -0.68
N VAL A 79 0.12 -3.34 -1.16
CA VAL A 79 -0.64 -4.34 -1.91
C VAL A 79 -0.87 -5.54 -1.03
N ALA A 80 -2.13 -5.93 -0.87
CA ALA A 80 -2.52 -7.10 -0.10
C ALA A 80 -3.52 -7.97 -0.85
N LYS A 81 -3.40 -9.29 -0.66
CA LYS A 81 -4.47 -10.23 -0.95
C LYS A 81 -5.25 -10.46 0.34
N MET A 82 -6.56 -10.42 0.26
CA MET A 82 -7.45 -10.70 1.38
C MET A 82 -8.42 -11.81 1.03
N ARG A 83 -8.65 -12.72 1.98
CA ARG A 83 -9.78 -13.64 1.97
C ARG A 83 -10.72 -13.27 3.09
N ILE A 84 -11.94 -12.92 2.73
CA ILE A 84 -12.99 -12.49 3.64
C ILE A 84 -14.06 -13.58 3.66
N THR A 85 -14.46 -13.99 4.86
CA THR A 85 -15.56 -14.94 5.05
C THR A 85 -16.80 -14.23 5.62
N PRO A 86 -17.99 -14.86 5.57
CA PRO A 86 -19.19 -14.28 6.19
C PRO A 86 -19.09 -14.01 7.70
N ASP A 87 -18.09 -14.59 8.39
CA ASP A 87 -17.87 -14.37 9.81
C ASP A 87 -17.27 -12.98 10.13
N ARG A 88 -16.73 -12.30 9.10
CA ARG A 88 -16.24 -10.93 9.26
C ARG A 88 -17.40 -9.96 9.40
N PRO A 89 -17.46 -9.16 10.48
CA PRO A 89 -18.43 -8.09 10.60
C PRO A 89 -18.29 -7.09 9.45
N ALA A 90 -19.36 -6.84 8.72
CA ALA A 90 -19.38 -5.89 7.61
C ALA A 90 -20.81 -5.35 7.40
N GLY A 91 -20.94 -4.22 6.74
CA GLY A 91 -22.21 -3.54 6.49
C GLY A 91 -22.32 -2.20 7.20
N PRO A 92 -23.51 -1.58 7.24
CA PRO A 92 -23.68 -0.19 7.70
C PRO A 92 -23.22 0.08 9.14
N GLU A 93 -23.23 -0.95 10.01
CA GLU A 93 -22.83 -0.81 11.42
C GLU A 93 -21.31 -1.01 11.64
N HIS A 94 -20.59 -1.41 10.60
CA HIS A 94 -19.17 -1.73 10.66
C HIS A 94 -18.37 -0.95 9.61
N VAL A 95 -18.69 0.32 9.43
CA VAL A 95 -18.01 1.20 8.48
C VAL A 95 -16.82 1.90 9.11
N SER A 96 -15.78 2.09 8.31
CA SER A 96 -14.60 2.91 8.66
C SER A 96 -14.58 4.17 7.81
N VAL A 97 -13.93 5.22 8.32
CA VAL A 97 -13.64 6.46 7.60
C VAL A 97 -12.19 6.83 7.88
N HIS A 98 -11.41 7.03 6.84
CA HIS A 98 -10.02 7.49 6.96
C HIS A 98 -9.61 8.28 5.71
N PRO A 99 -8.57 9.13 5.77
CA PRO A 99 -8.05 9.80 4.59
C PRO A 99 -7.54 8.81 3.55
N GLY A 100 -7.66 9.16 2.26
CA GLY A 100 -7.07 8.41 1.17
C GLY A 100 -8.07 7.86 0.16
N HIS A 101 -7.59 6.92 -0.64
CA HIS A 101 -8.35 6.17 -1.64
C HIS A 101 -8.03 4.69 -1.52
N GLU A 102 -9.03 3.88 -1.73
CA GLU A 102 -8.89 2.44 -1.79
C GLU A 102 -9.32 1.94 -3.17
N TRP A 103 -8.55 0.98 -3.67
CA TRP A 103 -8.86 0.24 -4.88
C TRP A 103 -8.79 -1.26 -4.58
N PHE A 104 -9.75 -2.02 -5.04
CA PHE A 104 -9.66 -3.48 -5.00
C PHE A 104 -10.27 -4.13 -6.24
N THR A 105 -9.83 -5.34 -6.54
CA THR A 105 -10.44 -6.23 -7.53
C THR A 105 -10.79 -7.56 -6.89
N VAL A 106 -11.89 -8.16 -7.33
CA VAL A 106 -12.35 -9.46 -6.84
C VAL A 106 -11.72 -10.56 -7.68
N LEU A 107 -10.97 -11.45 -7.02
CA LEU A 107 -10.31 -12.59 -7.63
C LEU A 107 -11.25 -13.81 -7.71
N SER A 108 -12.08 -14.01 -6.67
CA SER A 108 -13.07 -15.09 -6.62
C SER A 108 -14.19 -14.74 -5.63
N GLY A 109 -15.38 -15.25 -5.86
CA GLY A 109 -16.57 -14.95 -5.05
C GLY A 109 -17.18 -13.60 -5.42
N THR A 110 -17.94 -13.03 -4.48
CA THR A 110 -18.59 -11.71 -4.61
C THR A 110 -18.34 -10.89 -3.35
N ALA A 111 -17.80 -9.70 -3.51
CA ALA A 111 -17.65 -8.75 -2.42
C ALA A 111 -18.91 -7.92 -2.24
N ARG A 112 -19.28 -7.66 -0.99
CA ARG A 112 -20.30 -6.69 -0.61
C ARG A 112 -19.61 -5.44 -0.11
N LEU A 113 -19.58 -4.41 -0.93
CA LEU A 113 -19.07 -3.08 -0.58
C LEU A 113 -20.22 -2.22 -0.03
N GLN A 114 -20.13 -1.83 1.24
CA GLN A 114 -20.94 -0.74 1.79
C GLN A 114 -20.18 0.56 1.53
N LEU A 115 -20.83 1.54 0.88
CA LEU A 115 -20.24 2.84 0.57
C LEU A 115 -21.29 3.94 0.83
N GLY A 116 -21.17 4.61 1.97
CA GLY A 116 -22.22 5.45 2.52
C GLY A 116 -23.49 4.64 2.72
N GLU A 117 -24.60 5.08 2.15
CA GLU A 117 -25.91 4.39 2.22
C GLU A 117 -26.07 3.27 1.15
N ARG A 118 -25.10 3.14 0.23
CA ARG A 118 -25.18 2.21 -0.90
C ARG A 118 -24.55 0.88 -0.55
N THR A 119 -25.23 -0.21 -0.83
CA THR A 119 -24.66 -1.55 -0.87
C THR A 119 -24.42 -1.94 -2.33
N ILE A 120 -23.19 -2.27 -2.66
CA ILE A 120 -22.73 -2.58 -4.03
C ILE A 120 -22.15 -3.99 -4.02
N LEU A 121 -22.60 -4.83 -4.93
CA LEU A 121 -22.00 -6.14 -5.16
C LEU A 121 -20.93 -6.01 -6.24
N VAL A 122 -19.74 -6.51 -5.93
CA VAL A 122 -18.62 -6.53 -6.86
C VAL A 122 -18.27 -7.98 -7.11
N GLU A 123 -18.50 -8.44 -8.32
CA GLU A 123 -18.32 -9.82 -8.73
C GLU A 123 -16.87 -10.11 -9.15
N ALA A 124 -16.49 -11.39 -9.22
CA ALA A 124 -15.18 -11.81 -9.69
C ALA A 124 -14.84 -11.22 -11.08
N GLY A 125 -13.64 -10.64 -11.20
CA GLY A 125 -13.15 -9.93 -12.38
C GLY A 125 -13.51 -8.45 -12.43
N ALA A 126 -14.41 -7.96 -11.56
CA ALA A 126 -14.70 -6.54 -11.43
C ALA A 126 -13.77 -5.89 -10.39
N ALA A 127 -13.69 -4.56 -10.45
CA ALA A 127 -12.93 -3.74 -9.51
C ALA A 127 -13.78 -2.59 -8.97
N ALA A 128 -13.40 -2.05 -7.83
CA ALA A 128 -13.97 -0.84 -7.25
C ALA A 128 -12.85 0.10 -6.82
N GLU A 129 -13.10 1.41 -6.98
CA GLU A 129 -12.25 2.50 -6.53
C GLU A 129 -13.12 3.55 -5.87
N PHE A 130 -12.74 4.01 -4.70
CA PHE A 130 -13.52 4.99 -3.94
C PHE A 130 -12.65 5.80 -2.97
N SER A 131 -13.15 6.97 -2.59
CA SER A 131 -12.57 7.77 -1.51
C SER A 131 -12.95 7.15 -0.17
N THR A 132 -11.96 6.90 0.67
CA THR A 132 -12.12 6.36 2.01
C THR A 132 -12.65 7.38 3.03
N MET A 133 -12.81 8.65 2.61
CA MET A 133 -13.57 9.66 3.36
C MET A 133 -15.08 9.39 3.35
N VAL A 134 -15.57 8.52 2.47
CA VAL A 134 -16.95 8.02 2.53
C VAL A 134 -16.97 6.81 3.46
N PRO A 135 -17.92 6.74 4.44
CA PRO A 135 -18.05 5.58 5.30
C PRO A 135 -18.16 4.29 4.48
N HIS A 136 -17.28 3.33 4.75
CA HIS A 136 -17.18 2.12 3.91
C HIS A 136 -16.85 0.88 4.73
N SER A 137 -17.29 -0.28 4.22
CA SER A 137 -16.85 -1.60 4.68
C SER A 137 -16.89 -2.61 3.53
N ILE A 138 -15.99 -3.58 3.55
CA ILE A 138 -15.93 -4.67 2.57
C ILE A 138 -16.20 -5.99 3.30
N GLY A 139 -17.18 -6.74 2.85
CA GLY A 139 -17.55 -8.04 3.37
C GLY A 139 -17.75 -9.07 2.28
N ALA A 140 -17.99 -10.30 2.68
CA ALA A 140 -18.36 -11.40 1.79
C ALA A 140 -19.87 -11.37 1.50
N HIS A 141 -20.27 -11.79 0.29
CA HIS A 141 -21.65 -12.03 -0.12
C HIS A 141 -21.81 -13.47 -0.55
N ASP A 142 -22.77 -14.17 0.07
CA ASP A 142 -23.12 -15.58 -0.21
C ASP A 142 -21.95 -16.59 -0.19
N GLY A 143 -20.90 -16.30 0.57
CA GLY A 143 -19.74 -17.19 0.69
C GLY A 143 -18.42 -16.43 0.76
N PRO A 144 -17.30 -17.12 0.91
CA PRO A 144 -15.97 -16.46 0.97
C PRO A 144 -15.65 -15.71 -0.32
N VAL A 145 -15.00 -14.55 -0.19
CA VAL A 145 -14.51 -13.75 -1.29
C VAL A 145 -12.99 -13.57 -1.16
N GLU A 146 -12.28 -13.61 -2.27
CA GLU A 146 -10.88 -13.23 -2.36
C GLU A 146 -10.74 -11.95 -3.18
N ILE A 147 -10.04 -10.99 -2.63
CA ILE A 147 -9.75 -9.70 -3.28
C ILE A 147 -8.25 -9.43 -3.30
N LEU A 148 -7.80 -8.70 -4.30
CA LEU A 148 -6.53 -7.99 -4.29
C LEU A 148 -6.84 -6.52 -4.05
N THR A 149 -6.21 -5.92 -3.05
CA THR A 149 -6.42 -4.51 -2.70
C THR A 149 -5.12 -3.72 -2.72
N ILE A 150 -5.25 -2.44 -3.05
CA ILE A 150 -4.17 -1.44 -2.98
C ILE A 150 -4.69 -0.29 -2.13
N PHE A 151 -3.97 0.05 -1.09
CA PHE A 151 -4.27 1.17 -0.20
C PHE A 151 -3.00 1.91 0.19
N ASP A 152 -3.15 3.15 0.61
CA ASP A 152 -2.07 3.96 1.14
C ASP A 152 -1.77 3.62 2.61
N HIS A 153 -0.81 4.32 3.20
CA HIS A 153 -0.39 4.08 4.59
C HIS A 153 -1.53 4.30 5.62
N ASP A 154 -2.45 5.23 5.37
CA ASP A 154 -3.59 5.47 6.26
C ASP A 154 -4.61 4.34 6.15
N GLY A 155 -4.84 3.82 4.95
CA GLY A 155 -5.63 2.62 4.70
C GLY A 155 -5.03 1.37 5.34
N GLU A 156 -3.72 1.20 5.29
CA GLU A 156 -3.02 0.11 5.97
C GLU A 156 -3.32 0.10 7.47
N ARG A 157 -3.18 1.24 8.14
CA ARG A 157 -3.48 1.36 9.57
C ARG A 157 -4.93 1.08 9.91
N ALA A 158 -5.87 1.53 9.07
CA ALA A 158 -7.30 1.34 9.29
C ALA A 158 -7.74 -0.11 9.12
N HIS A 159 -7.14 -0.86 8.19
CA HIS A 159 -7.57 -2.21 7.84
C HIS A 159 -6.75 -3.32 8.49
N LEU A 160 -5.48 -3.08 8.81
CA LEU A 160 -4.57 -4.10 9.37
C LEU A 160 -4.36 -3.97 10.89
N HIS A 161 -4.50 -2.77 11.45
CA HIS A 161 -4.15 -2.51 12.86
C HIS A 161 -5.35 -2.06 13.73
N ALA A 162 -6.57 -2.02 13.21
CA ALA A 162 -7.76 -1.54 13.91
C ALA A 162 -8.18 -2.37 15.14
N GLU A 163 -7.64 -3.58 15.33
CA GLU A 163 -8.06 -4.51 16.40
C GLU A 163 -7.16 -4.49 17.66
N HIS A 164 -6.22 -3.55 17.81
CA HIS A 164 -5.33 -3.48 18.99
C HIS A 164 -5.74 -2.44 20.03
N ASN A 165 -6.95 -1.87 19.94
CA ASN A 165 -7.48 -0.90 20.91
C ASN A 165 -8.77 -1.40 21.56
N GLU A 166 -8.71 -2.50 22.29
CA GLU A 166 -9.65 -2.84 23.40
C GLU A 166 -8.86 -3.16 24.66
#